data_fa734d1d73b2eaf61c47583289b30f50
#
_entry.id   fa734d1d73b2eaf61c47583289b30f50
#
_cell.length_a   1.000
_cell.length_b   1.000
_cell.length_c   1.000
_cell.angle_alpha   90.00
_cell.angle_beta   90.00
_cell.angle_gamma   90.00
#
_symmetry.space_group_name_H-M   'P 1'
#
loop_
_entity.id
_entity.type
_entity.pdbx_description
1 polymer ?
#
loop_
_entity_poly.entity_id
_entity_poly.type
_entity_poly.pdbx_seq_one_letter_code
_entity_poly.pdbx_strand_id
1 'polypeptide(L)'
;FDHLDPGFVEDPHAVYSRLRDECPVAHTDRYHGVWIPTRYEDLAAIAHDHQRFSSRTILVTDRAESPTDLGFHAPPITEDPPYHTDIRRLLLPVFSPAVVAAYEPITETMANDLIDGFIDRGECDAAADYAQHVPIKVITRMLGIPDSDHARFRDWIHRLIEESPLAGETTFDAIFEIGGYLAGHVEDHRATPRDDIITHLLDARMPDGRALEDPEILGVCILLLLAGIDTTWSAI
;
A
#
# COMPACT_ATOMS: atom_id res chain seq x y z
N PHE A 1 -3.03 -25.61 12.82
CA PHE A 1 -2.55 -24.25 13.08
C PHE A 1 -3.70 -23.26 13.10
N ASP A 2 -3.74 -22.39 14.10
CA ASP A 2 -4.71 -21.29 14.19
C ASP A 2 -3.98 -20.01 14.64
N HIS A 3 -3.93 -18.98 13.76
CA HIS A 3 -3.24 -17.73 14.06
C HIS A 3 -4.04 -16.81 15.01
N LEU A 4 -5.28 -17.17 15.33
CA LEU A 4 -6.08 -16.50 16.38
C LEU A 4 -6.04 -17.24 17.73
N ASP A 5 -5.30 -18.34 17.81
CA ASP A 5 -5.06 -19.02 19.09
C ASP A 5 -4.32 -18.08 20.04
N PRO A 6 -4.78 -17.95 21.32
CA PRO A 6 -4.11 -17.08 22.28
C PRO A 6 -2.61 -17.33 22.44
N GLY A 7 -2.17 -18.60 22.37
CA GLY A 7 -0.75 -18.93 22.47
C GLY A 7 0.05 -18.46 21.24
N PHE A 8 -0.58 -18.39 20.05
CA PHE A 8 0.07 -17.79 18.88
C PHE A 8 0.16 -16.26 19.03
N VAL A 9 -0.92 -15.62 19.50
CA VAL A 9 -0.94 -14.16 19.68
C VAL A 9 0.07 -13.71 20.73
N GLU A 10 0.27 -14.51 21.80
CA GLU A 10 1.22 -14.22 22.87
C GLU A 10 2.68 -14.33 22.42
N ASP A 11 3.03 -15.42 21.67
CA ASP A 11 4.38 -15.61 21.15
C ASP A 11 4.36 -16.28 19.76
N PRO A 12 4.15 -15.50 18.68
CA PRO A 12 4.16 -16.02 17.32
C PRO A 12 5.52 -16.56 16.89
N HIS A 13 6.61 -16.03 17.44
CA HIS A 13 7.96 -16.46 17.09
C HIS A 13 8.26 -17.89 17.56
N ALA A 14 7.87 -18.25 18.78
CA ALA A 14 8.01 -19.61 19.29
C ALA A 14 7.19 -20.60 18.46
N VAL A 15 5.97 -20.24 18.07
CA VAL A 15 5.09 -21.07 17.23
C VAL A 15 5.70 -21.26 15.84
N TYR A 16 6.15 -20.18 15.17
CA TYR A 16 6.80 -20.30 13.87
C TYR A 16 8.12 -21.08 13.93
N SER A 17 8.89 -20.96 15.02
CA SER A 17 10.10 -21.75 15.21
C SER A 17 9.80 -23.24 15.22
N ARG A 18 8.81 -23.66 16.00
CA ARG A 18 8.34 -25.05 16.06
C ARG A 18 7.81 -25.53 14.71
N LEU A 19 7.01 -24.72 14.01
CA LEU A 19 6.48 -25.08 12.69
C LEU A 19 7.59 -25.29 11.66
N ARG A 20 8.66 -24.49 11.66
CA ARG A 20 9.79 -24.70 10.74
C ARG A 20 10.44 -26.06 10.91
N ASP A 21 10.47 -26.59 12.13
CA ASP A 21 11.08 -27.89 12.43
C ASP A 21 10.12 -29.06 12.21
N GLU A 22 8.88 -28.95 12.67
CA GLU A 22 7.93 -30.06 12.77
C GLU A 22 6.92 -30.10 11.60
N CYS A 23 6.50 -28.94 11.07
CA CYS A 23 5.47 -28.81 10.03
C CYS A 23 5.71 -27.57 9.16
N PRO A 24 6.75 -27.59 8.31
CA PRO A 24 7.22 -26.40 7.60
C PRO A 24 6.21 -25.76 6.64
N VAL A 25 5.18 -26.52 6.24
CA VAL A 25 4.01 -26.00 5.51
C VAL A 25 2.79 -26.34 6.34
N ALA A 26 2.38 -25.41 7.20
CA ALA A 26 1.22 -25.55 8.05
C ALA A 26 -0.08 -25.25 7.28
N HIS A 27 -1.22 -25.71 7.81
CA HIS A 27 -2.54 -25.44 7.25
C HIS A 27 -3.47 -24.90 8.33
N THR A 28 -4.36 -24.01 7.96
CA THR A 28 -5.52 -23.59 8.74
C THR A 28 -6.79 -23.74 7.91
N ASP A 29 -7.88 -24.15 8.54
CA ASP A 29 -9.20 -24.22 7.90
C ASP A 29 -9.90 -22.85 7.84
N ARG A 30 -9.33 -21.83 8.50
CA ARG A 30 -9.81 -20.46 8.39
C ARG A 30 -9.64 -19.92 6.99
N TYR A 31 -10.44 -18.91 6.64
CA TYR A 31 -10.39 -18.24 5.35
C TYR A 31 -10.48 -19.21 4.16
N HIS A 32 -11.36 -20.22 4.27
CA HIS A 32 -11.56 -21.29 3.26
C HIS A 32 -10.36 -22.20 3.01
N GLY A 33 -9.46 -22.27 3.97
CA GLY A 33 -8.26 -23.10 3.92
C GLY A 33 -7.05 -22.36 3.37
N VAL A 34 -6.06 -22.13 4.24
CA VAL A 34 -4.83 -21.43 3.89
C VAL A 34 -3.62 -22.28 4.25
N TRP A 35 -2.69 -22.39 3.31
CA TRP A 35 -1.39 -23.01 3.51
C TRP A 35 -0.35 -21.95 3.86
N ILE A 36 0.42 -22.19 4.91
CA ILE A 36 1.36 -21.25 5.50
C ILE A 36 2.76 -21.86 5.48
N PRO A 37 3.57 -21.57 4.44
CA PRO A 37 4.97 -21.94 4.41
C PRO A 37 5.76 -21.11 5.42
N THR A 38 6.69 -21.76 6.15
CA THR A 38 7.45 -21.12 7.23
C THR A 38 8.94 -21.09 7.01
N ARG A 39 9.47 -21.81 6.01
CA ARG A 39 10.89 -21.83 5.65
C ARG A 39 11.20 -20.85 4.55
N TYR A 40 12.36 -20.20 4.64
CA TYR A 40 12.79 -19.21 3.65
C TYR A 40 12.83 -19.78 2.22
N GLU A 41 13.38 -20.99 2.05
CA GLU A 41 13.48 -21.62 0.74
C GLU A 41 12.12 -21.88 0.09
N ASP A 42 11.11 -22.28 0.87
CA ASP A 42 9.74 -22.50 0.39
C ASP A 42 9.09 -21.16 0.00
N LEU A 43 9.22 -20.14 0.86
CA LEU A 43 8.72 -18.78 0.58
C LEU A 43 9.39 -18.19 -0.67
N ALA A 44 10.70 -18.32 -0.80
CA ALA A 44 11.42 -17.85 -1.97
C ALA A 44 11.00 -18.58 -3.25
N ALA A 45 10.83 -19.92 -3.19
CA ALA A 45 10.36 -20.72 -4.32
C ALA A 45 8.95 -20.30 -4.76
N ILE A 46 8.04 -20.09 -3.82
CA ILE A 46 6.67 -19.62 -4.09
C ILE A 46 6.68 -18.23 -4.70
N ALA A 47 7.43 -17.29 -4.10
CA ALA A 47 7.47 -15.89 -4.56
C ALA A 47 8.06 -15.73 -5.98
N HIS A 48 8.92 -16.65 -6.42
CA HIS A 48 9.49 -16.62 -7.77
C HIS A 48 8.67 -17.40 -8.82
N ASP A 49 7.70 -18.19 -8.40
CA ASP A 49 6.93 -19.05 -9.29
C ASP A 49 5.52 -18.50 -9.57
N HIS A 50 5.46 -17.38 -10.28
CA HIS A 50 4.21 -16.76 -10.69
C HIS A 50 3.35 -17.62 -11.63
N GLN A 51 3.88 -18.73 -12.19
CA GLN A 51 3.11 -19.65 -13.03
C GLN A 51 2.20 -20.58 -12.22
N ARG A 52 2.62 -20.93 -11.00
CA ARG A 52 1.87 -21.79 -10.09
C ARG A 52 1.19 -21.00 -8.97
N PHE A 53 1.76 -19.87 -8.58
CA PHE A 53 1.28 -19.05 -7.47
C PHE A 53 0.96 -17.62 -7.98
N SER A 54 -0.32 -17.31 -8.06
CA SER A 54 -0.81 -16.02 -8.54
C SER A 54 -0.81 -14.98 -7.42
N SER A 55 -0.53 -13.71 -7.76
CA SER A 55 -0.62 -12.55 -6.88
C SER A 55 -1.97 -11.83 -6.97
N ARG A 56 -2.96 -12.36 -7.70
CA ARG A 56 -4.26 -11.70 -7.90
C ARG A 56 -5.08 -11.55 -6.62
N THR A 57 -4.77 -12.35 -5.61
CA THR A 57 -5.39 -12.30 -4.30
C THR A 57 -4.35 -11.91 -3.27
N ILE A 58 -4.43 -10.70 -2.73
CA ILE A 58 -3.47 -10.16 -1.76
C ILE A 58 -4.02 -10.16 -0.32
N LEU A 59 -5.32 -10.38 -0.13
CA LEU A 59 -5.96 -10.40 1.16
C LEU A 59 -6.47 -11.81 1.50
N VAL A 60 -6.21 -12.23 2.73
CA VAL A 60 -6.75 -13.45 3.30
C VAL A 60 -7.90 -13.06 4.23
N THR A 61 -9.13 -13.33 3.81
CA THR A 61 -10.34 -12.91 4.54
C THR A 61 -11.38 -14.03 4.63
N ASP A 62 -12.28 -13.95 5.63
CA ASP A 62 -13.42 -14.88 5.76
C ASP A 62 -14.57 -14.62 4.78
N ARG A 63 -14.45 -13.61 3.90
CA ARG A 63 -15.48 -13.34 2.91
C ARG A 63 -15.49 -14.42 1.85
N ALA A 64 -16.64 -15.08 1.70
CA ALA A 64 -16.83 -16.28 0.90
C ALA A 64 -16.73 -16.07 -0.61
N GLU A 65 -16.75 -14.84 -1.06
CA GLU A 65 -16.71 -14.51 -2.48
C GLU A 65 -15.33 -13.94 -2.79
N SER A 66 -14.76 -14.39 -3.89
CA SER A 66 -13.38 -14.15 -4.30
C SER A 66 -12.85 -12.76 -3.89
N PRO A 67 -11.65 -12.66 -3.32
CA PRO A 67 -11.02 -11.35 -3.04
C PRO A 67 -10.90 -10.44 -4.27
N THR A 68 -10.97 -11.00 -5.47
CA THR A 68 -11.10 -10.24 -6.72
C THR A 68 -12.44 -9.52 -6.85
N ASP A 69 -13.48 -9.93 -6.08
CA ASP A 69 -14.80 -9.30 -6.07
C ASP A 69 -14.86 -8.09 -5.12
N LEU A 70 -13.76 -7.76 -4.43
CA LEU A 70 -13.69 -6.53 -3.65
C LEU A 70 -13.76 -5.26 -4.52
N GLY A 71 -13.89 -5.41 -5.85
CA GLY A 71 -13.94 -4.27 -6.77
C GLY A 71 -12.68 -3.40 -6.77
N PHE A 72 -11.62 -3.86 -6.09
CA PHE A 72 -10.39 -3.14 -5.92
C PHE A 72 -9.28 -3.79 -6.75
N HIS A 73 -9.00 -3.16 -7.88
CA HIS A 73 -7.89 -3.49 -8.75
C HIS A 73 -6.74 -2.52 -8.45
N ALA A 74 -5.64 -3.04 -7.94
CA ALA A 74 -4.48 -2.24 -7.51
C ALA A 74 -3.19 -2.69 -8.22
N PRO A 75 -3.04 -2.43 -9.53
CA PRO A 75 -1.83 -2.78 -10.24
C PRO A 75 -0.60 -1.99 -9.71
N PRO A 76 0.58 -2.60 -9.64
CA PRO A 76 0.90 -3.95 -10.07
C PRO A 76 0.67 -5.07 -9.03
N ILE A 77 0.33 -4.77 -7.76
CA ILE A 77 0.35 -5.76 -6.67
C ILE A 77 -0.70 -6.88 -6.85
N THR A 78 -1.84 -6.57 -7.48
CA THR A 78 -2.92 -7.53 -7.76
C THR A 78 -2.77 -8.25 -9.10
N GLU A 79 -1.58 -8.19 -9.71
CA GLU A 79 -1.36 -8.66 -11.06
C GLU A 79 -0.23 -9.69 -11.17
N ASP A 80 -0.37 -10.57 -12.18
CA ASP A 80 0.67 -11.49 -12.58
C ASP A 80 1.40 -10.99 -13.84
N PRO A 81 2.65 -11.43 -14.11
CA PRO A 81 3.30 -11.21 -15.39
C PRO A 81 2.49 -11.80 -16.57
N PRO A 82 2.47 -11.14 -17.74
CA PRO A 82 3.32 -10.00 -18.13
C PRO A 82 2.80 -8.64 -17.65
N TYR A 83 1.50 -8.50 -17.35
CA TYR A 83 0.88 -7.22 -17.04
C TYR A 83 1.50 -6.55 -15.79
N HIS A 84 1.76 -7.29 -14.71
CA HIS A 84 2.53 -6.81 -13.56
C HIS A 84 3.86 -6.16 -13.99
N THR A 85 4.61 -6.84 -14.86
CA THR A 85 5.92 -6.39 -15.28
C THR A 85 5.83 -5.09 -16.08
N ASP A 86 4.82 -4.97 -16.92
CA ASP A 86 4.62 -3.81 -17.77
C ASP A 86 4.23 -2.58 -16.96
N ILE A 87 3.25 -2.69 -16.05
CA ILE A 87 2.87 -1.59 -15.14
C ILE A 87 4.06 -1.21 -14.24
N ARG A 88 4.76 -2.18 -13.66
CA ARG A 88 5.92 -1.90 -12.82
C ARG A 88 7.01 -1.12 -13.56
N ARG A 89 7.25 -1.42 -14.83
CA ARG A 89 8.21 -0.66 -15.66
C ARG A 89 7.82 0.80 -15.84
N LEU A 90 6.52 1.09 -15.97
CA LEU A 90 6.03 2.46 -16.08
C LEU A 90 6.29 3.26 -14.80
N LEU A 91 6.30 2.60 -13.63
CA LEU A 91 6.51 3.24 -12.33
C LEU A 91 8.01 3.44 -11.99
N LEU A 92 8.91 2.61 -12.51
CA LEU A 92 10.33 2.68 -12.16
C LEU A 92 10.98 4.08 -12.35
N PRO A 93 10.68 4.85 -13.41
CA PRO A 93 11.28 6.17 -13.59
C PRO A 93 10.97 7.15 -12.46
N VAL A 94 9.74 7.15 -11.93
CA VAL A 94 9.31 8.09 -10.88
C VAL A 94 9.90 7.73 -9.50
N PHE A 95 10.45 6.53 -9.34
CA PHE A 95 11.19 6.07 -8.17
C PHE A 95 12.69 5.93 -8.42
N SER A 96 13.21 6.52 -9.50
CA SER A 96 14.66 6.50 -9.77
C SER A 96 15.43 7.23 -8.66
N PRO A 97 16.70 6.84 -8.37
CA PRO A 97 17.49 7.48 -7.33
C PRO A 97 17.60 9.01 -7.48
N ALA A 98 17.66 9.51 -8.70
CA ALA A 98 17.71 10.94 -8.97
C ALA A 98 16.40 11.66 -8.60
N VAL A 99 15.25 11.07 -8.91
CA VAL A 99 13.94 11.62 -8.54
C VAL A 99 13.76 11.57 -7.03
N VAL A 100 14.09 10.44 -6.38
CA VAL A 100 13.98 10.30 -4.93
C VAL A 100 14.88 11.31 -4.20
N ALA A 101 16.12 11.53 -4.66
CA ALA A 101 17.03 12.50 -4.06
C ALA A 101 16.48 13.94 -4.13
N ALA A 102 15.65 14.27 -5.12
CA ALA A 102 15.03 15.59 -5.21
C ALA A 102 14.00 15.86 -4.10
N TYR A 103 13.46 14.80 -3.48
CA TYR A 103 12.53 14.94 -2.34
C TYR A 103 13.23 15.11 -0.99
N GLU A 104 14.54 14.84 -0.88
CA GLU A 104 15.28 14.95 0.38
C GLU A 104 15.18 16.33 1.03
N PRO A 105 15.51 17.46 0.37
CA PRO A 105 15.43 18.79 0.98
C PRO A 105 13.98 19.18 1.34
N ILE A 106 13.00 18.69 0.57
CA ILE A 106 11.60 18.94 0.83
C ILE A 106 11.16 18.17 2.08
N THR A 107 11.57 16.91 2.19
CA THR A 107 11.27 16.06 3.34
C THR A 107 11.94 16.57 4.60
N GLU A 108 13.19 17.05 4.51
CA GLU A 108 13.90 17.70 5.61
C GLU A 108 13.16 18.95 6.13
N THR A 109 12.68 19.79 5.20
CA THR A 109 11.88 20.96 5.57
C THR A 109 10.59 20.55 6.27
N MET A 110 9.85 19.58 5.73
CA MET A 110 8.63 19.07 6.34
C MET A 110 8.88 18.48 7.74
N ALA A 111 9.98 17.76 7.92
CA ALA A 111 10.36 17.17 9.20
C ALA A 111 10.67 18.25 10.24
N ASN A 112 11.42 19.28 9.86
CA ASN A 112 11.70 20.41 10.73
C ASN A 112 10.45 21.19 11.12
N ASP A 113 9.54 21.48 10.17
CA ASP A 113 8.28 22.16 10.44
C ASP A 113 7.42 21.37 11.45
N LEU A 114 7.42 20.04 11.38
CA LEU A 114 6.72 19.18 12.34
C LEU A 114 7.36 19.28 13.73
N ILE A 115 8.69 19.22 13.81
CA ILE A 115 9.44 19.32 15.06
C ILE A 115 9.21 20.71 15.70
N ASP A 116 9.27 21.76 14.93
CA ASP A 116 9.00 23.14 15.39
C ASP A 116 7.60 23.28 15.97
N GLY A 117 6.63 22.49 15.48
CA GLY A 117 5.26 22.48 16.00
C GLY A 117 5.13 21.97 17.44
N PHE A 118 6.08 21.19 17.95
CA PHE A 118 6.03 20.63 19.30
C PHE A 118 7.27 20.88 20.16
N ILE A 119 8.36 21.41 19.61
CA ILE A 119 9.64 21.55 20.32
C ILE A 119 9.51 22.37 21.62
N ASP A 120 8.70 23.42 21.61
CA ASP A 120 8.48 24.29 22.77
C ASP A 120 7.66 23.61 23.89
N ARG A 121 6.93 22.53 23.58
CA ARG A 121 6.21 21.76 24.59
C ARG A 121 7.13 20.88 25.46
N GLY A 122 8.34 20.57 24.95
CA GLY A 122 9.30 19.70 25.59
C GLY A 122 8.91 18.20 25.62
N GLU A 123 7.78 17.85 25.06
CA GLU A 123 7.27 16.48 24.91
C GLU A 123 6.42 16.34 23.64
N CYS A 124 6.35 15.14 23.08
CA CYS A 124 5.48 14.83 21.94
C CYS A 124 5.06 13.35 21.98
N ASP A 125 3.98 13.05 21.28
CA ASP A 125 3.68 11.69 20.82
C ASP A 125 4.37 11.51 19.45
N ALA A 126 5.47 10.74 19.43
CA ALA A 126 6.28 10.58 18.22
C ALA A 126 5.48 9.97 17.04
N ALA A 127 4.50 9.11 17.33
CA ALA A 127 3.62 8.56 16.29
C ALA A 127 2.63 9.60 15.77
N ALA A 128 1.88 10.23 16.66
CA ALA A 128 0.81 11.16 16.30
C ALA A 128 1.30 12.54 15.84
N ASP A 129 2.37 13.09 16.48
CA ASP A 129 2.88 14.43 16.18
C ASP A 129 3.91 14.45 15.03
N TYR A 130 4.52 13.29 14.69
CA TYR A 130 5.62 13.26 13.72
C TYR A 130 5.48 12.15 12.68
N ALA A 131 5.56 10.87 13.09
CA ALA A 131 5.73 9.74 12.17
C ALA A 131 4.59 9.62 11.14
N GLN A 132 3.33 9.80 11.56
CA GLN A 132 2.17 9.73 10.66
C GLN A 132 2.15 10.80 9.57
N HIS A 133 2.77 11.96 9.83
CA HIS A 133 2.68 13.10 8.91
C HIS A 133 3.69 13.02 7.76
N VAL A 134 4.90 12.53 8.02
CA VAL A 134 6.00 12.54 7.04
C VAL A 134 5.63 11.77 5.76
N PRO A 135 5.23 10.49 5.81
CA PRO A 135 4.92 9.73 4.60
C PRO A 135 3.70 10.26 3.85
N ILE A 136 2.66 10.72 4.57
CA ILE A 136 1.48 11.31 3.93
C ILE A 136 1.89 12.53 3.10
N LYS A 137 2.67 13.43 3.67
CA LYS A 137 3.13 14.65 2.97
C LYS A 137 3.98 14.33 1.74
N VAL A 138 4.86 13.33 1.82
CA VAL A 138 5.72 12.93 0.71
C VAL A 138 4.90 12.30 -0.42
N ILE A 139 4.07 11.29 -0.11
CA ILE A 139 3.35 10.57 -1.17
C ILE A 139 2.28 11.42 -1.84
N THR A 140 1.56 12.26 -1.10
CA THR A 140 0.57 13.17 -1.68
C THR A 140 1.24 14.20 -2.59
N ARG A 141 2.42 14.71 -2.20
CA ARG A 141 3.20 15.59 -3.05
C ARG A 141 3.69 14.90 -4.33
N MET A 142 4.13 13.64 -4.25
CA MET A 142 4.50 12.84 -5.43
C MET A 142 3.32 12.65 -6.39
N LEU A 143 2.10 12.57 -5.86
CA LEU A 143 0.87 12.46 -6.63
C LEU A 143 0.31 13.81 -7.11
N GLY A 144 0.94 14.95 -6.77
CA GLY A 144 0.44 16.27 -7.13
C GLY A 144 -0.79 16.72 -6.34
N ILE A 145 -1.01 16.16 -5.16
CA ILE A 145 -2.14 16.45 -4.27
C ILE A 145 -1.79 17.63 -3.34
N PRO A 146 -2.69 18.60 -3.14
CA PRO A 146 -2.44 19.74 -2.28
C PRO A 146 -2.22 19.39 -0.81
N ASP A 147 -1.33 20.14 -0.16
CA ASP A 147 -1.03 19.99 1.28
C ASP A 147 -2.24 20.21 2.19
N SER A 148 -3.23 21.01 1.74
CA SER A 148 -4.48 21.25 2.48
C SER A 148 -5.28 19.98 2.77
N ASP A 149 -5.06 18.92 2.01
CA ASP A 149 -5.86 17.71 2.07
C ASP A 149 -5.23 16.59 2.91
N HIS A 150 -4.04 16.83 3.48
CA HIS A 150 -3.33 15.82 4.30
C HIS A 150 -4.15 15.27 5.47
N ALA A 151 -4.94 16.12 6.14
CA ALA A 151 -5.79 15.68 7.25
C ALA A 151 -6.84 14.65 6.81
N ARG A 152 -7.35 14.80 5.58
CA ARG A 152 -8.32 13.89 4.96
C ARG A 152 -7.68 12.52 4.66
N PHE A 153 -6.44 12.53 4.14
CA PHE A 153 -5.70 11.29 3.90
C PHE A 153 -5.42 10.55 5.19
N ARG A 154 -5.04 11.26 6.27
CA ARG A 154 -4.84 10.65 7.59
C ARG A 154 -6.11 9.97 8.09
N ASP A 155 -7.27 10.61 7.98
CA ASP A 155 -8.56 10.04 8.35
C ASP A 155 -8.88 8.77 7.54
N TRP A 156 -8.70 8.80 6.23
CA TRP A 156 -8.92 7.62 5.39
C TRP A 156 -8.02 6.45 5.74
N ILE A 157 -6.71 6.71 5.97
CA ILE A 157 -5.76 5.66 6.33
C ILE A 157 -6.09 5.09 7.70
N HIS A 158 -6.46 5.93 8.67
CA HIS A 158 -6.92 5.48 9.99
C HIS A 158 -8.13 4.53 9.86
N ARG A 159 -9.15 4.91 9.12
CA ARG A 159 -10.33 4.05 8.87
C ARG A 159 -10.00 2.76 8.14
N LEU A 160 -9.03 2.79 7.22
CA LEU A 160 -8.64 1.62 6.43
C LEU A 160 -7.81 0.60 7.22
N ILE A 161 -6.94 1.08 8.10
CA ILE A 161 -5.89 0.26 8.72
C ILE A 161 -6.15 0.04 10.22
N GLU A 162 -6.51 1.09 10.95
CA GLU A 162 -6.61 1.02 12.42
C GLU A 162 -8.01 0.64 12.92
N GLU A 163 -9.09 1.13 12.29
CA GLU A 163 -10.46 0.89 12.78
C GLU A 163 -10.96 -0.52 12.54
N SER A 164 -10.39 -1.27 11.68
CA SER A 164 -10.43 -2.73 11.54
C SER A 164 -10.29 -3.22 10.10
N PRO A 165 -9.25 -3.92 9.77
CA PRO A 165 -9.18 -4.71 8.53
C PRO A 165 -10.26 -5.80 8.45
N LEU A 166 -11.00 -6.03 9.55
CA LEU A 166 -12.04 -7.05 9.67
C LEU A 166 -13.47 -6.46 9.74
N ALA A 167 -13.63 -5.15 9.93
CA ALA A 167 -14.95 -4.51 10.12
C ALA A 167 -15.67 -4.07 8.83
N GLY A 168 -15.38 -4.68 7.74
CA GLY A 168 -16.21 -4.80 6.54
C GLY A 168 -16.70 -3.52 5.85
N GLU A 169 -17.62 -2.79 6.41
CA GLU A 169 -18.32 -1.71 5.72
C GLU A 169 -17.51 -0.41 5.67
N THR A 170 -16.90 0.01 6.78
CA THR A 170 -16.13 1.26 6.89
C THR A 170 -14.89 1.29 5.99
N THR A 171 -14.26 0.13 5.78
CA THR A 171 -13.09 -0.02 4.91
C THR A 171 -13.44 0.25 3.44
N PHE A 172 -14.58 -0.25 2.97
CA PHE A 172 -15.00 -0.04 1.58
C PHE A 172 -15.38 1.41 1.32
N ASP A 173 -16.09 2.04 2.26
CA ASP A 173 -16.47 3.44 2.13
C ASP A 173 -15.23 4.33 1.99
N ALA A 174 -14.19 4.09 2.78
CA ALA A 174 -12.93 4.83 2.67
C ALA A 174 -12.24 4.62 1.31
N ILE A 175 -12.21 3.38 0.78
CA ILE A 175 -11.66 3.10 -0.57
C ILE A 175 -12.45 3.84 -1.65
N PHE A 176 -13.79 3.82 -1.58
CA PHE A 176 -14.62 4.55 -2.55
C PHE A 176 -14.45 6.06 -2.45
N GLU A 177 -14.32 6.62 -1.24
CA GLU A 177 -14.06 8.04 -1.05
C GLU A 177 -12.70 8.45 -1.63
N ILE A 178 -11.64 7.66 -1.38
CA ILE A 178 -10.31 7.86 -1.97
C ILE A 178 -10.39 7.78 -3.50
N GLY A 179 -11.07 6.76 -4.03
CA GLY A 179 -11.24 6.56 -5.46
C GLY A 179 -11.93 7.76 -6.13
N GLY A 180 -13.03 8.22 -5.56
CA GLY A 180 -13.77 9.41 -6.06
C GLY A 180 -12.93 10.70 -6.00
N TYR A 181 -12.17 10.88 -4.92
CA TYR A 181 -11.26 12.02 -4.77
C TYR A 181 -10.14 11.99 -5.82
N LEU A 182 -9.48 10.85 -5.98
CA LEU A 182 -8.41 10.69 -6.97
C LEU A 182 -8.93 10.82 -8.41
N ALA A 183 -10.15 10.35 -8.71
CA ALA A 183 -10.75 10.53 -10.03
C ALA A 183 -10.87 12.02 -10.40
N GLY A 184 -11.23 12.88 -9.45
CA GLY A 184 -11.24 14.33 -9.64
C GLY A 184 -9.86 14.89 -9.97
N HIS A 185 -8.80 14.38 -9.30
CA HIS A 185 -7.41 14.78 -9.61
C HIS A 185 -6.94 14.27 -10.97
N VAL A 186 -7.30 13.05 -11.38
CA VAL A 186 -6.98 12.52 -12.72
C VAL A 186 -7.58 13.42 -13.81
N GLU A 187 -8.84 13.85 -13.66
CA GLU A 187 -9.47 14.79 -14.60
C GLU A 187 -8.79 16.17 -14.62
N ASP A 188 -8.46 16.71 -13.45
CA ASP A 188 -7.77 17.99 -13.34
C ASP A 188 -6.37 17.96 -13.98
N HIS A 189 -5.60 16.88 -13.78
CA HIS A 189 -4.28 16.70 -14.38
C HIS A 189 -4.36 16.45 -15.89
N ARG A 190 -5.45 15.88 -16.39
CA ARG A 190 -5.72 15.72 -17.82
C ARG A 190 -5.92 17.09 -18.48
N ALA A 191 -6.61 18.00 -17.79
CA ALA A 191 -6.81 19.36 -18.26
C ALA A 191 -5.57 20.26 -18.05
N THR A 192 -4.83 20.03 -16.97
CA THR A 192 -3.68 20.84 -16.56
C THR A 192 -2.54 19.95 -16.08
N PRO A 193 -1.73 19.41 -17.00
CA PRO A 193 -0.60 18.52 -16.67
C PRO A 193 0.41 19.19 -15.74
N ARG A 194 0.97 18.40 -14.81
CA ARG A 194 1.96 18.82 -13.80
C ARG A 194 3.15 17.85 -13.80
N ASP A 195 4.19 18.21 -13.07
CA ASP A 195 5.36 17.32 -12.87
C ASP A 195 5.12 16.41 -11.65
N ASP A 196 4.30 15.36 -11.83
CA ASP A 196 3.90 14.41 -10.79
C ASP A 196 3.54 13.03 -11.35
N ILE A 197 3.24 12.08 -10.44
CA ILE A 197 2.94 10.71 -10.81
C ILE A 197 1.63 10.60 -11.60
N ILE A 198 0.59 11.35 -11.27
CA ILE A 198 -0.69 11.29 -11.99
C ILE A 198 -0.50 11.68 -13.45
N THR A 199 0.18 12.79 -13.72
CA THR A 199 0.50 13.20 -15.08
C THR A 199 1.40 12.19 -15.80
N HIS A 200 2.40 11.65 -15.10
CA HIS A 200 3.26 10.60 -15.65
C HIS A 200 2.45 9.37 -16.10
N LEU A 201 1.47 8.92 -15.28
CA LEU A 201 0.61 7.78 -15.63
C LEU A 201 -0.34 8.10 -16.80
N LEU A 202 -0.86 9.30 -16.89
CA LEU A 202 -1.68 9.76 -18.03
C LEU A 202 -0.91 9.74 -19.36
N ASP A 203 0.38 10.08 -19.31
CA ASP A 203 1.26 10.09 -20.48
C ASP A 203 1.87 8.72 -20.81
N ALA A 204 1.86 7.80 -19.84
CA ALA A 204 2.44 6.47 -19.99
C ALA A 204 1.78 5.66 -21.10
N ARG A 205 2.57 4.79 -21.72
CA ARG A 205 2.09 3.87 -22.76
C ARG A 205 2.53 2.45 -22.44
N MET A 206 1.58 1.54 -22.53
CA MET A 206 1.85 0.10 -22.47
C MET A 206 2.69 -0.35 -23.67
N PRO A 207 3.33 -1.54 -23.64
CA PRO A 207 4.15 -2.04 -24.74
C PRO A 207 3.43 -2.15 -26.08
N ASP A 208 2.11 -2.29 -26.09
CA ASP A 208 1.27 -2.30 -27.28
C ASP A 208 0.90 -0.89 -27.79
N GLY A 209 1.36 0.17 -27.11
CA GLY A 209 1.12 1.57 -27.46
C GLY A 209 -0.16 2.16 -26.87
N ARG A 210 -1.02 1.39 -26.20
CA ARG A 210 -2.22 1.92 -25.54
C ARG A 210 -1.88 2.79 -24.32
N ALA A 211 -2.73 3.77 -24.04
CA ALA A 211 -2.71 4.50 -22.79
C ALA A 211 -3.24 3.61 -21.65
N LEU A 212 -2.92 3.98 -20.41
CA LEU A 212 -3.59 3.42 -19.24
C LEU A 212 -5.04 3.92 -19.19
N GLU A 213 -5.94 3.04 -18.75
CA GLU A 213 -7.33 3.39 -18.47
C GLU A 213 -7.47 4.00 -17.09
N ASP A 214 -8.52 4.78 -16.83
CA ASP A 214 -8.75 5.44 -15.53
C ASP A 214 -8.75 4.45 -14.35
N PRO A 215 -9.38 3.29 -14.42
CA PRO A 215 -9.31 2.30 -13.33
C PRO A 215 -7.88 1.82 -13.04
N GLU A 216 -7.02 1.71 -14.07
CA GLU A 216 -5.62 1.33 -13.90
C GLU A 216 -4.84 2.45 -13.18
N ILE A 217 -5.02 3.69 -13.61
CA ILE A 217 -4.38 4.87 -12.99
C ILE A 217 -4.83 5.01 -11.53
N LEU A 218 -6.14 4.93 -11.27
CA LEU A 218 -6.71 5.02 -9.93
C LEU A 218 -6.20 3.90 -9.03
N GLY A 219 -6.16 2.67 -9.51
CA GLY A 219 -5.65 1.52 -8.78
C GLY A 219 -4.19 1.69 -8.39
N VAL A 220 -3.35 2.18 -9.31
CA VAL A 220 -1.94 2.51 -9.03
C VAL A 220 -1.84 3.61 -7.97
N CYS A 221 -2.59 4.70 -8.09
CA CYS A 221 -2.55 5.80 -7.14
C CYS A 221 -2.99 5.38 -5.73
N ILE A 222 -4.07 4.58 -5.62
CA ILE A 222 -4.54 4.04 -4.34
C ILE A 222 -3.47 3.12 -3.73
N LEU A 223 -2.88 2.23 -4.54
CA LEU A 223 -1.80 1.37 -4.07
C LEU A 223 -0.62 2.16 -3.53
N LEU A 224 -0.18 3.21 -4.25
CA LEU A 224 0.93 4.04 -3.82
C LEU A 224 0.63 4.77 -2.50
N LEU A 225 -0.59 5.24 -2.29
CA LEU A 225 -1.02 5.83 -1.03
C LEU A 225 -0.94 4.80 0.11
N LEU A 226 -1.58 3.64 -0.05
CA LEU A 226 -1.61 2.61 0.98
C LEU A 226 -0.20 2.08 1.31
N ALA A 227 0.57 1.73 0.29
CA ALA A 227 1.92 1.19 0.47
C ALA A 227 2.93 2.23 0.98
N GLY A 228 2.77 3.50 0.63
CA GLY A 228 3.70 4.56 0.97
C GLY A 228 3.49 5.16 2.36
N ILE A 229 2.32 4.99 2.97
CA ILE A 229 1.96 5.64 4.24
C ILE A 229 2.22 4.72 5.43
N ASP A 230 1.43 3.66 5.58
CA ASP A 230 1.42 2.81 6.78
C ASP A 230 2.77 2.15 7.07
N THR A 231 3.37 1.52 6.06
CA THR A 231 4.65 0.84 6.21
C THR A 231 5.80 1.78 6.59
N THR A 232 5.72 3.03 6.14
CA THR A 232 6.75 4.04 6.41
C THR A 232 6.59 4.63 7.80
N TRP A 233 5.39 5.01 8.22
CA TRP A 233 5.22 5.57 9.56
C TRP A 233 5.50 4.55 10.65
N SER A 234 5.18 3.26 10.40
CA SER A 234 5.49 2.16 11.34
C SER A 234 7.01 1.91 11.47
N ALA A 235 7.81 2.40 10.52
CA ALA A 235 9.27 2.27 10.54
C ALA A 235 9.99 3.49 11.15
N ILE A 236 9.31 4.64 11.25
CA ILE A 236 9.83 5.87 11.87
C ILE A 236 9.64 5.83 13.38
#